data_21109d99969942309e54f073646dcb06
#
_entry.id   21109d99969942309e54f073646dcb06
#
_cell.length_a   1.000
_cell.length_b   1.000
_cell.length_c   1.000
_cell.angle_alpha   90.00
_cell.angle_beta   90.00
_cell.angle_gamma   90.00
#
_symmetry.space_group_name_H-M   'P 1'
#
loop_
_entity.id
_entity.type
_entity.pdbx_description
1 polymer ?
#
loop_
_entity_poly.entity_id
_entity_poly.type
_entity_poly.pdbx_seq_one_letter_code
_entity_poly.pdbx_strand_id
1 'polypeptide(L)'
;MRKFLVISYLISCYPIFSQYYTGSNIPFGQNRVQYNSFYWQSYDFQRSKVYFTKGGEDHAQFASKVAYEFQLELEKFLDFTVEEKIHLIVFNSQSKFRQSNIGLNNDITSNIGGTSNIDGEKIFLYFNGNHSDFINQIKRGISEILVNKILYGTDWKQTVKNTTFINLPLWFKDGLIDYLSIDWNTRLDSQLKDLILSKKIKHFQSLSTDESVLYGHGLWRYVDEIFGRNMIPNLMYMMKVSKSVESGFIYV
;
A
#
# COMPACT_ATOMS: atom_id res chain seq x y z
N MET A 1 23.81 -21.88 -45.84
CA MET A 1 23.13 -22.28 -44.57
C MET A 1 23.93 -21.95 -43.30
N ARG A 2 25.23 -22.10 -43.26
CA ARG A 2 26.06 -21.80 -42.04
C ARG A 2 26.10 -20.31 -41.64
N LYS A 3 25.97 -19.38 -42.58
CA LYS A 3 25.96 -17.93 -42.29
C LYS A 3 24.63 -17.41 -41.71
N PHE A 4 23.53 -18.06 -42.02
CA PHE A 4 22.19 -17.73 -41.47
C PHE A 4 22.06 -18.16 -39.99
N LEU A 5 22.73 -19.24 -39.58
CA LEU A 5 22.70 -19.73 -38.20
C LEU A 5 23.47 -18.79 -37.24
N VAL A 6 24.54 -18.14 -37.67
CA VAL A 6 25.33 -17.18 -36.87
C VAL A 6 24.53 -15.89 -36.67
N ILE A 7 23.80 -15.43 -37.68
CA ILE A 7 22.94 -14.22 -37.55
C ILE A 7 21.76 -14.49 -36.61
N SER A 8 21.18 -15.69 -36.65
CA SER A 8 20.10 -16.08 -35.75
C SER A 8 20.56 -16.14 -34.26
N TYR A 9 21.82 -16.51 -34.02
CA TYR A 9 22.39 -16.58 -32.68
C TYR A 9 22.74 -15.19 -32.10
N LEU A 10 23.09 -14.23 -32.95
CA LEU A 10 23.33 -12.85 -32.55
C LEU A 10 22.06 -12.07 -32.23
N ILE A 11 20.91 -12.48 -32.74
CA ILE A 11 19.61 -11.85 -32.46
C ILE A 11 19.03 -12.34 -31.11
N SER A 12 19.46 -13.49 -30.61
CA SER A 12 18.96 -14.05 -29.31
C SER A 12 19.68 -13.54 -28.08
N CYS A 13 20.71 -12.68 -28.21
CA CYS A 13 21.45 -12.08 -27.10
C CYS A 13 21.05 -10.63 -26.78
N TYR A 14 19.81 -10.25 -27.03
CA TYR A 14 19.34 -8.99 -26.44
C TYR A 14 19.15 -9.19 -24.93
N PRO A 15 19.85 -8.41 -24.08
CA PRO A 15 19.54 -8.40 -22.68
C PRO A 15 18.07 -7.94 -22.56
N ILE A 16 17.22 -8.82 -22.04
CA ILE A 16 15.89 -8.47 -21.61
C ILE A 16 16.11 -7.60 -20.38
N PHE A 17 16.27 -6.29 -20.60
CA PHE A 17 16.11 -5.36 -19.52
C PHE A 17 14.68 -5.53 -19.03
N SER A 18 14.51 -6.14 -17.90
CA SER A 18 13.26 -6.06 -17.16
C SER A 18 13.04 -4.57 -16.87
N GLN A 19 12.40 -3.91 -17.82
CA GLN A 19 12.04 -2.51 -17.63
C GLN A 19 11.01 -2.48 -16.51
N TYR A 20 11.44 -1.90 -15.41
CA TYR A 20 10.55 -1.56 -14.34
C TYR A 20 9.43 -0.67 -14.91
N TYR A 21 8.20 -1.19 -14.90
CA TYR A 21 7.04 -0.45 -15.40
C TYR A 21 6.69 0.66 -14.40
N THR A 22 6.94 1.89 -14.78
CA THR A 22 6.70 3.09 -13.97
C THR A 22 5.23 3.54 -13.94
N GLY A 23 4.29 2.68 -14.34
CA GLY A 23 2.85 2.96 -14.23
C GLY A 23 2.31 4.01 -15.22
N SER A 24 2.96 4.25 -16.32
CA SER A 24 2.78 5.46 -17.12
C SER A 24 1.98 5.31 -18.41
N ASN A 25 0.83 4.66 -18.38
CA ASN A 25 -0.16 4.88 -19.43
C ASN A 25 -1.02 6.12 -19.10
N ILE A 26 -0.36 7.27 -18.96
CA ILE A 26 -1.03 8.53 -18.69
C ILE A 26 -1.24 9.25 -20.03
N PRO A 27 -2.40 9.88 -20.26
CA PRO A 27 -2.68 10.64 -21.47
C PRO A 27 -1.58 11.65 -21.79
N PHE A 28 -1.36 11.88 -23.08
CA PHE A 28 -0.37 12.85 -23.54
C PHE A 28 -0.60 14.23 -22.89
N GLY A 29 0.48 14.86 -22.43
CA GLY A 29 0.43 16.16 -21.78
C GLY A 29 0.17 16.15 -20.27
N GLN A 30 -0.15 14.99 -19.67
CA GLN A 30 -0.37 14.87 -18.22
C GLN A 30 0.83 14.29 -17.47
N ASN A 31 1.88 13.92 -18.19
CA ASN A 31 3.09 13.37 -17.57
C ASN A 31 3.85 14.44 -16.80
N ARG A 32 4.36 14.05 -15.63
CA ARG A 32 5.30 14.90 -14.90
C ARG A 32 6.63 14.99 -15.62
N VAL A 33 7.28 16.13 -15.49
CA VAL A 33 8.63 16.33 -16.04
C VAL A 33 9.63 15.57 -15.18
N GLN A 34 10.36 14.67 -15.80
CA GLN A 34 11.46 13.94 -15.17
C GLN A 34 12.77 14.67 -15.47
N TYR A 35 13.34 15.32 -14.46
CA TYR A 35 14.60 16.08 -14.59
C TYR A 35 15.84 15.20 -14.42
N ASN A 36 15.69 13.99 -13.84
CA ASN A 36 16.79 13.07 -13.55
C ASN A 36 16.55 11.72 -14.22
N SER A 37 17.61 11.12 -14.74
CA SER A 37 17.58 9.71 -15.15
C SER A 37 17.74 8.83 -13.94
N PHE A 38 16.82 7.88 -13.76
CA PHE A 38 16.85 6.92 -12.66
C PHE A 38 17.48 5.62 -13.17
N TYR A 39 18.69 5.33 -12.70
CA TYR A 39 19.34 4.03 -12.91
C TYR A 39 18.99 3.13 -11.73
N TRP A 40 18.03 2.25 -11.95
CA TRP A 40 17.53 1.35 -10.93
C TRP A 40 18.47 0.17 -10.73
N GLN A 41 18.74 -0.11 -9.47
CA GLN A 41 19.40 -1.31 -8.96
C GLN A 41 18.38 -2.08 -8.12
N SER A 42 18.65 -3.36 -7.84
CA SER A 42 17.77 -4.13 -6.96
C SER A 42 18.53 -5.09 -6.07
N TYR A 43 18.00 -5.26 -4.85
CA TYR A 43 18.34 -6.36 -3.96
C TYR A 43 17.17 -7.36 -3.97
N ASP A 44 17.51 -8.64 -4.03
CA ASP A 44 16.53 -9.72 -3.97
C ASP A 44 16.65 -10.42 -2.62
N PHE A 45 15.64 -10.27 -1.79
CA PHE A 45 15.52 -10.89 -0.47
C PHE A 45 14.48 -12.02 -0.52
N GLN A 46 14.38 -12.78 0.58
CA GLN A 46 13.49 -13.94 0.64
C GLN A 46 12.02 -13.60 0.35
N ARG A 47 11.49 -12.53 0.95
CA ARG A 47 10.08 -12.13 0.87
C ARG A 47 9.84 -10.81 0.12
N SER A 48 10.90 -10.09 -0.21
CA SER A 48 10.79 -8.81 -0.91
C SER A 48 11.88 -8.64 -1.96
N LYS A 49 11.57 -7.86 -2.99
CA LYS A 49 12.54 -7.34 -3.93
C LYS A 49 12.53 -5.83 -3.86
N VAL A 50 13.68 -5.24 -3.53
CA VAL A 50 13.80 -3.81 -3.29
C VAL A 50 14.55 -3.15 -4.43
N TYR A 51 13.91 -2.18 -5.06
CA TYR A 51 14.50 -1.37 -6.12
C TYR A 51 14.89 -0.02 -5.56
N PHE A 52 16.06 0.45 -5.93
CA PHE A 52 16.61 1.72 -5.47
C PHE A 52 17.52 2.35 -6.52
N THR A 53 17.83 3.62 -6.36
CA THR A 53 18.79 4.33 -7.21
C THR A 53 20.10 4.58 -6.44
N LYS A 54 21.18 4.91 -7.13
CA LYS A 54 22.49 5.19 -6.52
C LYS A 54 22.36 6.12 -5.31
N GLY A 55 22.98 5.73 -4.19
CA GLY A 55 22.88 6.41 -2.88
C GLY A 55 21.62 6.10 -2.09
N GLY A 56 20.87 5.07 -2.48
CA GLY A 56 19.69 4.56 -1.77
C GLY A 56 19.90 3.19 -1.16
N GLU A 57 21.13 2.68 -1.13
CA GLU A 57 21.48 1.34 -0.67
C GLU A 57 21.06 1.11 0.79
N ASP A 58 21.37 2.06 1.67
CA ASP A 58 21.01 1.99 3.10
C ASP A 58 19.49 2.03 3.30
N HIS A 59 18.79 2.89 2.53
CA HIS A 59 17.32 2.96 2.57
C HIS A 59 16.68 1.66 2.08
N ALA A 60 17.26 1.01 1.06
CA ALA A 60 16.78 -0.26 0.54
C ALA A 60 16.93 -1.39 1.56
N GLN A 61 18.08 -1.49 2.21
CA GLN A 61 18.33 -2.48 3.28
C GLN A 61 17.41 -2.24 4.48
N PHE A 62 17.29 -1.00 4.92
CA PHE A 62 16.38 -0.62 5.99
C PHE A 62 14.93 -0.98 5.66
N ALA A 63 14.46 -0.61 4.46
CA ALA A 63 13.10 -0.91 4.01
C ALA A 63 12.83 -2.41 3.96
N SER A 64 13.79 -3.21 3.47
CA SER A 64 13.65 -4.66 3.45
C SER A 64 13.53 -5.27 4.85
N LYS A 65 14.33 -4.79 5.80
CA LYS A 65 14.29 -5.27 7.19
C LYS A 65 12.93 -4.97 7.83
N VAL A 66 12.50 -3.72 7.77
CA VAL A 66 11.21 -3.30 8.32
C VAL A 66 10.05 -4.06 7.66
N ALA A 67 10.10 -4.22 6.34
CA ALA A 67 9.08 -4.94 5.60
C ALA A 67 9.01 -6.41 6.03
N TYR A 68 10.15 -7.08 6.18
CA TYR A 68 10.21 -8.47 6.59
C TYR A 68 9.62 -8.70 7.98
N GLU A 69 10.07 -7.90 8.97
CA GLU A 69 9.61 -8.00 10.36
C GLU A 69 8.10 -7.75 10.46
N PHE A 70 7.64 -6.66 9.87
CA PHE A 70 6.23 -6.28 9.92
C PHE A 70 5.32 -7.23 9.13
N GLN A 71 5.75 -7.71 7.96
CA GLN A 71 4.98 -8.67 7.18
C GLN A 71 4.73 -9.96 7.96
N LEU A 72 5.77 -10.50 8.62
CA LEU A 72 5.62 -11.73 9.44
C LEU A 72 4.67 -11.52 10.62
N GLU A 73 4.76 -10.38 11.31
CA GLU A 73 3.86 -10.04 12.40
C GLU A 73 2.41 -9.95 11.91
N LEU A 74 2.20 -9.24 10.81
CA LEU A 74 0.87 -9.00 10.28
C LEU A 74 0.23 -10.26 9.68
N GLU A 75 1.00 -11.09 8.99
CA GLU A 75 0.54 -12.40 8.47
C GLU A 75 0.10 -13.32 9.61
N LYS A 76 0.87 -13.36 10.69
CA LYS A 76 0.51 -14.14 11.88
C LYS A 76 -0.77 -13.60 12.55
N PHE A 77 -0.91 -12.28 12.61
CA PHE A 77 -2.09 -11.65 13.20
C PHE A 77 -3.35 -11.87 12.39
N LEU A 78 -3.26 -11.76 11.06
CA LEU A 78 -4.40 -11.90 10.16
C LEU A 78 -4.68 -13.35 9.73
N ASP A 79 -3.85 -14.30 10.20
CA ASP A 79 -3.89 -15.73 9.78
C ASP A 79 -3.91 -15.89 8.25
N PHE A 80 -3.06 -15.12 7.58
CA PHE A 80 -3.00 -15.06 6.12
C PHE A 80 -1.57 -14.84 5.62
N THR A 81 -1.08 -15.70 4.74
CA THR A 81 0.27 -15.63 4.18
C THR A 81 0.26 -15.16 2.73
N VAL A 82 1.13 -14.21 2.39
CA VAL A 82 1.38 -13.79 1.02
C VAL A 82 2.54 -14.61 0.45
N GLU A 83 2.27 -15.39 -0.60
CA GLU A 83 3.27 -16.26 -1.24
C GLU A 83 4.21 -15.47 -2.16
N GLU A 84 3.69 -14.45 -2.84
CA GLU A 84 4.45 -13.64 -3.77
C GLU A 84 5.34 -12.63 -3.03
N LYS A 85 6.49 -12.33 -3.64
CA LYS A 85 7.38 -11.29 -3.12
C LYS A 85 6.76 -9.90 -3.27
N ILE A 86 6.84 -9.12 -2.20
CA ILE A 86 6.47 -7.72 -2.23
C ILE A 86 7.61 -6.90 -2.86
N HIS A 87 7.28 -6.06 -3.84
CA HIS A 87 8.23 -5.21 -4.52
C HIS A 87 8.24 -3.82 -3.88
N LEU A 88 9.37 -3.43 -3.28
CA LEU A 88 9.57 -2.10 -2.68
C LEU A 88 10.36 -1.23 -3.64
N ILE A 89 9.80 -0.10 -4.03
CA ILE A 89 10.45 0.85 -4.94
C ILE A 89 10.78 2.11 -4.14
N VAL A 90 12.06 2.27 -3.82
CA VAL A 90 12.55 3.27 -2.88
C VAL A 90 13.17 4.44 -3.63
N PHE A 91 12.58 5.61 -3.47
CA PHE A 91 13.14 6.88 -3.92
C PHE A 91 13.93 7.55 -2.79
N ASN A 92 15.13 8.02 -3.08
CA ASN A 92 16.01 8.66 -2.08
C ASN A 92 15.46 9.98 -1.53
N SER A 93 14.44 10.55 -2.15
CA SER A 93 13.79 11.78 -1.67
C SER A 93 12.38 11.93 -2.23
N GLN A 94 11.55 12.73 -1.56
CA GLN A 94 10.23 13.08 -2.03
C GLN A 94 10.26 13.82 -3.37
N SER A 95 11.27 14.68 -3.59
CA SER A 95 11.41 15.42 -4.85
C SER A 95 11.69 14.50 -6.04
N LYS A 96 12.44 13.41 -5.84
CA LYS A 96 12.64 12.38 -6.88
C LYS A 96 11.36 11.57 -7.12
N PHE A 97 10.66 11.20 -6.06
CA PHE A 97 9.37 10.53 -6.16
C PHE A 97 8.36 11.35 -6.97
N ARG A 98 8.29 12.66 -6.74
CA ARG A 98 7.39 13.58 -7.46
C ARG A 98 7.70 13.75 -8.94
N GLN A 99 8.88 13.34 -9.41
CA GLN A 99 9.20 13.32 -10.85
C GLN A 99 8.64 12.06 -11.54
N SER A 100 8.22 11.06 -10.79
CA SER A 100 7.53 9.88 -11.34
C SER A 100 6.06 10.19 -11.62
N ASN A 101 5.45 9.41 -12.50
CA ASN A 101 4.02 9.50 -12.77
C ASN A 101 3.16 8.75 -11.74
N ILE A 102 3.78 8.23 -10.68
CA ILE A 102 3.09 7.47 -9.65
C ILE A 102 2.17 8.40 -8.87
N GLY A 103 0.90 8.00 -8.72
CA GLY A 103 -0.11 8.78 -8.00
C GLY A 103 -0.74 9.93 -8.77
N LEU A 104 -0.47 10.07 -10.08
CA LEU A 104 -1.12 11.11 -10.89
C LEU A 104 -2.61 10.86 -11.16
N ASN A 105 -3.02 9.60 -11.18
CA ASN A 105 -4.41 9.23 -11.43
C ASN A 105 -5.30 9.25 -10.18
N ASN A 106 -4.69 9.42 -9.01
CA ASN A 106 -5.40 9.57 -7.76
C ASN A 106 -5.33 11.03 -7.35
N ASP A 107 -6.41 11.56 -6.80
CA ASP A 107 -6.51 12.95 -6.36
C ASP A 107 -5.27 13.46 -5.62
N ILE A 108 -5.12 14.76 -5.66
CA ILE A 108 -3.99 15.55 -5.12
C ILE A 108 -3.51 15.11 -3.73
N THR A 109 -4.35 14.43 -2.97
CA THR A 109 -4.09 13.91 -1.62
C THR A 109 -3.10 12.75 -1.58
N SER A 110 -2.99 11.93 -2.63
CA SER A 110 -2.16 10.72 -2.64
C SER A 110 -0.64 10.99 -2.65
N ASN A 111 -0.23 12.22 -2.85
CA ASN A 111 1.18 12.64 -2.88
C ASN A 111 1.60 13.55 -1.72
N ILE A 112 0.74 13.74 -0.75
CA ILE A 112 1.00 14.61 0.41
C ILE A 112 1.22 13.74 1.64
N GLY A 113 2.40 13.89 2.25
CA GLY A 113 2.60 13.47 3.64
C GLY A 113 2.66 11.98 3.92
N GLY A 114 3.58 11.25 3.31
CA GLY A 114 3.91 9.89 3.76
C GLY A 114 2.98 8.78 3.27
N THR A 115 2.13 9.04 2.29
CA THR A 115 1.32 8.01 1.66
C THR A 115 2.15 7.19 0.69
N SER A 116 2.11 5.87 0.85
CA SER A 116 2.62 4.94 -0.15
C SER A 116 1.60 4.84 -1.30
N ASN A 117 2.10 4.79 -2.51
CA ASN A 117 1.26 4.46 -3.65
C ASN A 117 1.50 2.99 -4.02
N ILE A 118 0.43 2.22 -4.11
CA ILE A 118 0.49 0.77 -4.30
C ILE A 118 -0.05 0.41 -5.67
N ASP A 119 0.73 -0.39 -6.39
CA ASP A 119 0.34 -0.99 -7.66
C ASP A 119 0.57 -2.51 -7.61
N GLY A 120 -0.42 -3.25 -7.13
CA GLY A 120 -0.35 -4.69 -6.88
C GLY A 120 0.51 -5.03 -5.68
N GLU A 121 1.50 -5.89 -5.86
CA GLU A 121 2.52 -6.21 -4.85
C GLU A 121 3.66 -5.19 -4.82
N LYS A 122 3.50 -4.04 -5.47
CA LYS A 122 4.49 -2.97 -5.53
C LYS A 122 4.13 -1.85 -4.56
N ILE A 123 5.09 -1.46 -3.74
CA ILE A 123 4.97 -0.33 -2.81
C ILE A 123 5.99 0.72 -3.22
N PHE A 124 5.52 1.93 -3.47
CA PHE A 124 6.35 3.06 -3.84
C PHE A 124 6.62 3.91 -2.60
N LEU A 125 7.89 4.06 -2.26
CA LEU A 125 8.36 4.68 -1.03
C LEU A 125 9.29 5.84 -1.34
N TYR A 126 9.31 6.85 -0.48
CA TYR A 126 10.33 7.88 -0.52
C TYR A 126 10.82 8.23 0.88
N PHE A 127 12.11 8.53 0.98
CA PHE A 127 12.69 9.02 2.21
C PHE A 127 12.62 10.56 2.27
N ASN A 128 12.01 11.09 3.32
CA ASN A 128 11.87 12.54 3.54
C ASN A 128 12.80 13.10 4.64
N GLY A 129 13.75 12.27 5.12
CA GLY A 129 14.62 12.59 6.25
C GLY A 129 14.10 12.08 7.60
N ASN A 130 12.87 11.55 7.65
CA ASN A 130 12.26 11.02 8.88
C ASN A 130 12.06 9.50 8.75
N HIS A 131 12.73 8.74 9.62
CA HIS A 131 12.61 7.28 9.64
C HIS A 131 11.21 6.81 10.08
N SER A 132 10.56 7.51 10.99
CA SER A 132 9.20 7.15 11.44
C SER A 132 8.21 7.24 10.29
N ASP A 133 8.26 8.30 9.50
CA ASP A 133 7.41 8.46 8.33
C ASP A 133 7.70 7.38 7.27
N PHE A 134 8.99 7.03 7.11
CA PHE A 134 9.40 6.00 6.18
C PHE A 134 8.90 4.61 6.62
N ILE A 135 9.00 4.28 7.91
CA ILE A 135 8.44 3.06 8.50
C ILE A 135 6.92 3.01 8.28
N ASN A 136 6.22 4.10 8.53
CA ASN A 136 4.77 4.17 8.37
C ASN A 136 4.35 3.95 6.91
N GLN A 137 5.10 4.49 5.93
CA GLN A 137 4.86 4.22 4.51
C GLN A 137 4.99 2.71 4.20
N ILE A 138 6.03 2.06 4.72
CA ILE A 138 6.27 0.62 4.51
C ILE A 138 5.14 -0.20 5.13
N LYS A 139 4.83 0.04 6.40
CA LYS A 139 3.77 -0.67 7.14
C LYS A 139 2.41 -0.50 6.45
N ARG A 140 2.06 0.74 6.06
CA ARG A 140 0.80 1.04 5.37
C ARG A 140 0.71 0.27 4.04
N GLY A 141 1.78 0.26 3.27
CA GLY A 141 1.81 -0.45 2.00
C GLY A 141 1.61 -1.96 2.16
N ILE A 142 2.27 -2.57 3.14
CA ILE A 142 2.12 -3.99 3.43
C ILE A 142 0.70 -4.30 3.93
N SER A 143 0.18 -3.48 4.86
CA SER A 143 -1.19 -3.63 5.37
C SER A 143 -2.22 -3.56 4.25
N GLU A 144 -2.06 -2.63 3.32
CA GLU A 144 -2.97 -2.49 2.17
C GLU A 144 -2.92 -3.72 1.25
N ILE A 145 -1.74 -4.27 0.96
CA ILE A 145 -1.61 -5.50 0.16
C ILE A 145 -2.32 -6.67 0.86
N LEU A 146 -2.06 -6.90 2.15
CA LEU A 146 -2.67 -8.00 2.88
C LEU A 146 -4.18 -7.85 2.98
N VAL A 147 -4.68 -6.68 3.39
CA VAL A 147 -6.12 -6.40 3.48
C VAL A 147 -6.82 -6.62 2.13
N ASN A 148 -6.23 -6.11 1.04
CA ASN A 148 -6.79 -6.29 -0.29
C ASN A 148 -6.80 -7.78 -0.72
N LYS A 149 -5.71 -8.52 -0.48
CA LYS A 149 -5.65 -9.97 -0.80
C LYS A 149 -6.64 -10.78 0.02
N ILE A 150 -6.82 -10.47 1.29
CA ILE A 150 -7.80 -11.15 2.15
C ILE A 150 -9.23 -10.88 1.65
N LEU A 151 -9.56 -9.63 1.40
CA LEU A 151 -10.94 -9.25 1.06
C LEU A 151 -11.32 -9.61 -0.39
N TYR A 152 -10.40 -9.44 -1.33
CA TYR A 152 -10.68 -9.54 -2.77
C TYR A 152 -9.99 -10.73 -3.47
N GLY A 153 -9.09 -11.44 -2.77
CA GLY A 153 -8.32 -12.56 -3.34
C GLY A 153 -7.02 -12.12 -4.03
N THR A 154 -6.29 -13.10 -4.58
CA THR A 154 -4.98 -12.88 -5.21
C THR A 154 -5.05 -11.95 -6.42
N ASP A 155 -6.11 -12.05 -7.22
CA ASP A 155 -6.34 -11.19 -8.40
C ASP A 155 -7.16 -9.94 -8.08
N TRP A 156 -6.98 -9.39 -6.88
CA TRP A 156 -7.79 -8.28 -6.37
C TRP A 156 -7.87 -7.05 -7.28
N LYS A 157 -6.84 -6.77 -8.08
CA LYS A 157 -6.86 -5.67 -9.05
C LYS A 157 -7.94 -5.80 -10.10
N GLN A 158 -8.14 -7.02 -10.63
CA GLN A 158 -9.20 -7.29 -11.61
C GLN A 158 -10.57 -7.30 -10.91
N THR A 159 -10.60 -7.83 -9.71
CA THR A 159 -11.81 -7.91 -8.89
C THR A 159 -12.34 -6.52 -8.52
N VAL A 160 -11.47 -5.60 -8.10
CA VAL A 160 -11.85 -4.21 -7.77
C VAL A 160 -12.31 -3.43 -9.02
N LYS A 161 -11.71 -3.69 -10.18
CA LYS A 161 -12.14 -3.06 -11.44
C LYS A 161 -13.50 -3.54 -11.92
N ASN A 162 -13.87 -4.78 -11.62
CA ASN A 162 -15.12 -5.41 -12.07
C ASN A 162 -16.32 -5.19 -11.14
N THR A 163 -16.29 -4.19 -10.29
CA THR A 163 -17.40 -3.51 -9.55
C THR A 163 -18.57 -4.32 -8.97
N THR A 164 -18.57 -5.64 -9.04
CA THR A 164 -19.67 -6.46 -8.47
C THR A 164 -19.36 -6.94 -7.04
N PHE A 165 -18.19 -6.64 -6.53
CA PHE A 165 -17.71 -7.10 -5.23
C PHE A 165 -17.59 -5.94 -4.25
N ILE A 166 -18.01 -6.17 -3.04
CA ILE A 166 -18.03 -5.38 -1.80
C ILE A 166 -17.51 -3.95 -1.98
N ASN A 167 -18.41 -2.99 -2.11
CA ASN A 167 -18.06 -1.58 -2.01
C ASN A 167 -17.89 -1.25 -0.51
N LEU A 168 -16.66 -1.41 -0.01
CA LEU A 168 -16.36 -1.13 1.38
C LEU A 168 -16.25 0.39 1.59
N PRO A 169 -16.89 0.93 2.62
CA PRO A 169 -16.72 2.34 2.97
C PRO A 169 -15.24 2.66 3.30
N LEU A 170 -14.81 3.88 2.99
CA LEU A 170 -13.42 4.34 3.27
C LEU A 170 -13.06 4.19 4.75
N TRP A 171 -13.97 4.56 5.65
CA TRP A 171 -13.73 4.42 7.09
C TRP A 171 -13.43 2.98 7.50
N PHE A 172 -14.03 2.02 6.82
CA PHE A 172 -13.80 0.61 7.11
C PHE A 172 -12.43 0.15 6.61
N LYS A 173 -12.21 0.23 5.30
CA LYS A 173 -11.00 -0.33 4.67
C LYS A 173 -9.76 0.50 5.00
N ASP A 174 -9.80 1.79 4.72
CA ASP A 174 -8.63 2.66 4.91
C ASP A 174 -8.38 2.93 6.40
N GLY A 175 -9.44 2.96 7.21
CA GLY A 175 -9.34 2.99 8.65
C GLY A 175 -8.70 1.73 9.25
N LEU A 176 -8.99 0.54 8.68
CA LEU A 176 -8.32 -0.70 9.07
C LEU A 176 -6.83 -0.67 8.69
N ILE A 177 -6.51 -0.26 7.47
CA ILE A 177 -5.13 -0.14 7.01
C ILE A 177 -4.35 0.82 7.92
N ASP A 178 -4.95 1.94 8.29
CA ASP A 178 -4.35 2.92 9.19
C ASP A 178 -4.15 2.35 10.60
N TYR A 179 -5.16 1.66 11.16
CA TYR A 179 -5.06 0.96 12.44
C TYR A 179 -3.94 -0.09 12.48
N LEU A 180 -3.76 -0.85 11.40
CA LEU A 180 -2.73 -1.88 11.30
C LEU A 180 -1.32 -1.31 11.15
N SER A 181 -1.17 -0.11 10.61
CA SER A 181 0.12 0.47 10.21
C SER A 181 0.64 1.57 11.11
N ILE A 182 -0.23 2.27 11.82
CA ILE A 182 0.12 3.44 12.64
C ILE A 182 -0.34 3.22 14.07
N ASP A 183 0.61 3.32 14.99
CA ASP A 183 0.30 3.22 16.41
C ASP A 183 -0.54 4.41 16.88
N TRP A 184 -1.57 4.13 17.70
CA TRP A 184 -2.40 5.18 18.30
C TRP A 184 -1.57 6.09 19.20
N ASN A 185 -1.76 7.37 19.07
CA ASN A 185 -1.02 8.37 19.82
C ASN A 185 -1.92 9.55 20.26
N THR A 186 -1.38 10.41 21.14
CA THR A 186 -2.10 11.55 21.71
C THR A 186 -2.64 12.52 20.66
N ARG A 187 -1.95 12.65 19.52
CA ARG A 187 -2.41 13.51 18.42
C ARG A 187 -3.67 12.96 17.77
N LEU A 188 -3.68 11.66 17.45
CA LEU A 188 -4.86 10.98 16.87
C LEU A 188 -6.03 11.01 17.86
N ASP A 189 -5.76 10.80 19.15
CA ASP A 189 -6.77 10.87 20.19
C ASP A 189 -7.42 12.27 20.26
N SER A 190 -6.61 13.32 20.26
CA SER A 190 -7.10 14.70 20.28
C SER A 190 -7.89 15.06 19.03
N GLN A 191 -7.44 14.62 17.86
CA GLN A 191 -8.13 14.85 16.60
C GLN A 191 -9.47 14.10 16.53
N LEU A 192 -9.53 12.85 16.96
CA LEU A 192 -10.77 12.09 17.02
C LEU A 192 -11.75 12.71 18.01
N LYS A 193 -11.26 13.12 19.18
CA LYS A 193 -12.09 13.79 20.19
C LYS A 193 -12.68 15.11 19.67
N ASP A 194 -11.89 15.93 18.97
CA ASP A 194 -12.38 17.15 18.35
C ASP A 194 -13.44 16.86 17.28
N LEU A 195 -13.20 15.86 16.45
CA LEU A 195 -14.15 15.41 15.43
C LEU A 195 -15.49 15.00 16.04
N ILE A 196 -15.49 14.27 17.14
CA ILE A 196 -16.70 13.83 17.85
C ILE A 196 -17.41 15.03 18.52
N LEU A 197 -16.67 15.86 19.25
CA LEU A 197 -17.24 16.97 20.02
C LEU A 197 -17.78 18.10 19.14
N SER A 198 -17.17 18.33 17.98
CA SER A 198 -17.64 19.33 17.03
C SER A 198 -18.97 18.94 16.36
N LYS A 199 -19.52 17.75 16.65
CA LYS A 199 -20.76 17.20 16.07
C LYS A 199 -20.79 17.21 14.54
N LYS A 200 -19.62 17.22 13.90
CA LYS A 200 -19.51 17.08 12.45
C LYS A 200 -19.96 15.68 11.99
N ILE A 201 -19.90 14.70 12.90
CA ILE A 201 -20.34 13.32 12.62
C ILE A 201 -21.85 13.23 12.82
N LYS A 202 -22.61 13.66 11.83
CA LYS A 202 -24.05 13.35 11.76
C LYS A 202 -24.31 12.08 10.94
N HIS A 203 -23.52 11.87 9.91
CA HIS A 203 -23.57 10.69 9.04
C HIS A 203 -22.16 10.36 8.55
N PHE A 204 -21.79 9.08 8.55
CA PHE A 204 -20.49 8.59 8.04
C PHE A 204 -20.20 9.07 6.61
N GLN A 205 -21.24 9.17 5.79
CA GLN A 205 -21.13 9.59 4.39
C GLN A 205 -20.78 11.07 4.20
N SER A 206 -20.84 11.88 5.25
CA SER A 206 -20.55 13.32 5.21
C SER A 206 -19.12 13.67 5.64
N LEU A 207 -18.35 12.67 6.06
CA LEU A 207 -16.95 12.86 6.48
C LEU A 207 -16.04 13.07 5.27
N SER A 208 -15.06 13.95 5.40
CA SER A 208 -13.95 14.02 4.44
C SER A 208 -13.16 12.72 4.45
N THR A 209 -12.32 12.50 3.44
CA THR A 209 -11.50 11.29 3.34
C THR A 209 -10.65 11.09 4.60
N ASP A 210 -9.93 12.13 5.03
CA ASP A 210 -9.04 12.07 6.20
C ASP A 210 -9.81 11.85 7.50
N GLU A 211 -10.96 12.52 7.67
CA GLU A 211 -11.86 12.32 8.82
C GLU A 211 -12.43 10.90 8.84
N SER A 212 -12.78 10.34 7.69
CA SER A 212 -13.24 8.96 7.56
C SER A 212 -12.19 7.95 7.99
N VAL A 213 -10.94 8.14 7.58
CA VAL A 213 -9.82 7.25 7.93
C VAL A 213 -9.54 7.33 9.43
N LEU A 214 -9.44 8.53 9.99
CA LEU A 214 -9.25 8.73 11.43
C LEU A 214 -10.36 8.09 12.28
N TYR A 215 -11.60 8.30 11.86
CA TYR A 215 -12.74 7.70 12.55
C TYR A 215 -12.71 6.16 12.45
N GLY A 216 -12.40 5.64 11.28
CA GLY A 216 -12.24 4.20 11.06
C GLY A 216 -11.14 3.58 11.90
N HIS A 217 -9.97 4.23 11.99
CA HIS A 217 -8.89 3.81 12.88
C HIS A 217 -9.37 3.74 14.34
N GLY A 218 -10.04 4.78 14.84
CA GLY A 218 -10.62 4.79 16.18
C GLY A 218 -11.65 3.70 16.42
N LEU A 219 -12.48 3.38 15.41
CA LEU A 219 -13.44 2.28 15.47
C LEU A 219 -12.75 0.91 15.57
N TRP A 220 -11.74 0.66 14.74
CA TRP A 220 -11.00 -0.60 14.80
C TRP A 220 -10.26 -0.78 16.10
N ARG A 221 -9.69 0.30 16.63
CA ARG A 221 -9.13 0.31 17.98
C ARG A 221 -10.18 -0.03 19.05
N TYR A 222 -11.38 0.54 18.96
CA TYR A 222 -12.48 0.21 19.85
C TYR A 222 -12.87 -1.26 19.77
N VAL A 223 -12.93 -1.83 18.57
CA VAL A 223 -13.18 -3.27 18.38
C VAL A 223 -12.11 -4.11 19.07
N ASP A 224 -10.83 -3.75 18.92
CA ASP A 224 -9.72 -4.43 19.59
C ASP A 224 -9.83 -4.35 21.12
N GLU A 225 -10.04 -3.16 21.67
CA GLU A 225 -10.10 -2.92 23.12
C GLU A 225 -11.31 -3.61 23.80
N ILE A 226 -12.45 -3.65 23.15
CA ILE A 226 -13.70 -4.17 23.76
C ILE A 226 -13.92 -5.66 23.46
N PHE A 227 -13.66 -6.09 22.25
CA PHE A 227 -13.95 -7.46 21.78
C PHE A 227 -12.70 -8.32 21.63
N GLY A 228 -11.52 -7.71 21.73
CA GLY A 228 -10.23 -8.37 21.60
C GLY A 228 -9.71 -8.39 20.16
N ARG A 229 -8.39 -8.41 20.05
CA ARG A 229 -7.68 -8.28 18.77
C ARG A 229 -8.06 -9.35 17.74
N ASN A 230 -8.37 -10.56 18.19
CA ASN A 230 -8.76 -11.67 17.31
C ASN A 230 -10.11 -11.45 16.61
N MET A 231 -10.90 -10.49 17.06
CA MET A 231 -12.16 -10.12 16.42
C MET A 231 -11.93 -9.55 15.01
N ILE A 232 -10.80 -8.84 14.79
CA ILE A 232 -10.52 -8.18 13.51
C ILE A 232 -10.38 -9.17 12.35
N PRO A 233 -9.53 -10.21 12.39
CA PRO A 233 -9.48 -11.20 11.31
C PRO A 233 -10.81 -11.95 11.14
N ASN A 234 -11.54 -12.21 12.21
CA ASN A 234 -12.87 -12.85 12.12
C ASN A 234 -13.87 -11.96 11.36
N LEU A 235 -13.93 -10.67 11.69
CA LEU A 235 -14.76 -9.69 10.96
C LEU A 235 -14.39 -9.63 9.48
N MET A 236 -13.10 -9.57 9.16
CA MET A 236 -12.63 -9.56 7.77
C MET A 236 -13.07 -10.82 7.01
N TYR A 237 -12.96 -11.98 7.64
CA TYR A 237 -13.41 -13.25 7.06
C TYR A 237 -14.93 -13.27 6.82
N MET A 238 -15.72 -12.88 7.83
CA MET A 238 -17.18 -12.85 7.72
C MET A 238 -17.65 -11.87 6.65
N MET A 239 -17.01 -10.72 6.51
CA MET A 239 -17.33 -9.76 5.45
C MET A 239 -16.97 -10.29 4.07
N LYS A 240 -15.86 -11.00 3.92
CA LYS A 240 -15.50 -11.66 2.67
C LYS A 240 -16.57 -12.67 2.24
N VAL A 241 -17.08 -13.45 3.18
CA VAL A 241 -18.09 -14.48 2.93
C VAL A 241 -19.46 -13.87 2.65
N SER A 242 -19.89 -12.93 3.49
CA SER A 242 -21.23 -12.30 3.40
C SER A 242 -21.33 -11.22 2.33
N LYS A 243 -20.17 -10.71 1.84
CA LYS A 243 -20.07 -9.58 0.92
C LYS A 243 -20.74 -8.28 1.42
N SER A 244 -20.90 -8.15 2.72
CA SER A 244 -21.54 -7.00 3.37
C SER A 244 -20.85 -6.69 4.70
N VAL A 245 -20.63 -5.40 4.96
CA VAL A 245 -20.07 -4.91 6.23
C VAL A 245 -21.05 -5.15 7.37
N GLU A 246 -22.32 -4.79 7.16
CA GLU A 246 -23.36 -4.93 8.16
C GLU A 246 -23.55 -6.40 8.56
N SER A 247 -23.60 -7.30 7.58
CA SER A 247 -23.71 -8.73 7.85
C SER A 247 -22.51 -9.26 8.62
N GLY A 248 -21.28 -8.78 8.31
CA GLY A 248 -20.10 -9.16 9.05
C GLY A 248 -20.21 -8.84 10.54
N PHE A 249 -20.68 -7.66 10.90
CA PHE A 249 -20.89 -7.25 12.30
C PHE A 249 -22.06 -7.97 13.01
N ILE A 250 -23.05 -8.45 12.28
CA ILE A 250 -24.18 -9.17 12.90
C ILE A 250 -23.79 -10.61 13.25
N TYR A 251 -22.87 -11.23 12.52
CA TYR A 251 -22.48 -12.62 12.70
C TYR A 251 -21.32 -12.84 13.68
N VAL A 252 -20.71 -11.79 14.18
CA VAL A 252 -19.60 -11.82 15.13
C VAL A 252 -19.99 -11.18 16.45
#